data_c25ce0c5c317da63e3290bfcd8c8f686
#
_entry.id   c25ce0c5c317da63e3290bfcd8c8f686
#
_cell.length_a   1.000
_cell.length_b   1.000
_cell.length_c   1.000
_cell.angle_alpha   90.00
_cell.angle_beta   90.00
_cell.angle_gamma   90.00
#
_symmetry.space_group_name_H-M   'P 1'
#
loop_
_entity.id
_entity.type
_entity.pdbx_description
1 polymer ?
#
loop_
_entity_poly.entity_id
_entity_poly.type
_entity_poly.pdbx_seq_one_letter_code
_entity_poly.pdbx_strand_id
1 'polypeptide(L)'
;MKSLFIKGSLVLALAAVFGMPNASAAPLVAVEPTIAVVDGNHAAIVGANGLLNAFIQNHPNAGITEIAFDADGGQIRYDVEGFDESGKYELTYIYATNQIFEKREGDFHKSLKKKSFDPREILPPAAVVNFAYAQTQGKATSLNEWSVQYDKGKIVYKVSFGTEGDKEVDVRIDAMNGTLLSVKFDD
;
A
#
# COMPACT_ATOMS: atom_id res chain seq x y z
N MET A 1 32.35 13.88 -23.89
CA MET A 1 30.89 14.10 -23.84
C MET A 1 30.47 13.98 -22.39
N LYS A 2 30.12 15.10 -21.74
CA LYS A 2 29.73 15.13 -20.33
C LYS A 2 28.22 14.95 -20.24
N SER A 3 27.79 13.87 -19.62
CA SER A 3 26.38 13.60 -19.33
C SER A 3 25.90 14.56 -18.25
N LEU A 4 24.87 15.34 -18.56
CA LEU A 4 24.21 16.28 -17.66
C LEU A 4 23.10 15.53 -16.92
N PHE A 5 23.37 15.17 -15.68
CA PHE A 5 22.32 14.65 -14.80
C PHE A 5 21.43 15.80 -14.31
N ILE A 6 20.21 15.88 -14.81
CA ILE A 6 19.20 16.78 -14.27
C ILE A 6 18.63 16.13 -13.00
N LYS A 7 19.04 16.67 -11.85
CA LYS A 7 18.40 16.38 -10.57
C LYS A 7 17.03 17.08 -10.56
N GLY A 8 15.97 16.36 -10.90
CA GLY A 8 14.62 16.83 -10.71
C GLY A 8 14.19 16.66 -9.26
N SER A 9 14.33 17.72 -8.45
CA SER A 9 13.69 17.79 -7.14
C SER A 9 12.18 17.98 -7.34
N LEU A 10 11.40 16.89 -7.26
CA LEU A 10 9.96 16.98 -7.14
C LEU A 10 9.62 17.15 -5.67
N VAL A 11 9.56 18.40 -5.20
CA VAL A 11 9.00 18.75 -3.91
C VAL A 11 7.49 18.64 -4.04
N LEU A 12 6.92 17.49 -3.70
CA LEU A 12 5.49 17.38 -3.52
C LEU A 12 5.13 17.91 -2.13
N ALA A 13 4.85 19.21 -2.06
CA ALA A 13 4.22 19.81 -0.89
C ALA A 13 2.77 19.32 -0.79
N LEU A 14 2.54 18.16 -0.19
CA LEU A 14 1.21 17.61 0.10
C LEU A 14 0.81 17.95 1.55
N ALA A 15 1.03 19.19 1.98
CA ALA A 15 0.78 19.63 3.35
C ALA A 15 -0.60 20.27 3.57
N ALA A 16 -1.54 20.22 2.63
CA ALA A 16 -2.67 21.14 2.68
C ALA A 16 -4.09 20.54 2.75
N VAL A 17 -4.29 19.22 2.89
CA VAL A 17 -5.67 18.67 2.81
C VAL A 17 -6.09 17.81 4.01
N PHE A 18 -5.20 17.49 4.94
CA PHE A 18 -5.61 16.66 6.08
C PHE A 18 -5.85 17.51 7.33
N GLY A 19 -7.09 17.92 7.52
CA GLY A 19 -7.57 18.44 8.81
C GLY A 19 -7.54 17.32 9.85
N MET A 20 -6.38 17.08 10.45
CA MET A 20 -6.27 16.18 11.60
C MET A 20 -6.63 16.93 12.87
N PRO A 21 -7.54 16.42 13.74
CA PRO A 21 -7.72 16.97 15.07
C PRO A 21 -6.46 16.66 15.88
N ASN A 22 -5.78 17.72 16.32
CA ASN A 22 -4.80 17.84 17.40
C ASN A 22 -4.29 16.55 18.09
N ALA A 23 -3.59 15.67 17.39
CA ALA A 23 -2.46 14.97 17.96
C ALA A 23 -1.25 15.76 17.46
N SER A 24 -0.33 16.15 18.33
CA SER A 24 0.91 16.86 17.99
C SER A 24 1.70 16.04 16.99
N ALA A 25 1.24 16.06 15.74
CA ALA A 25 1.96 15.47 14.62
C ALA A 25 3.15 16.41 14.41
N ALA A 26 4.33 15.93 14.74
CA ALA A 26 5.52 16.48 14.16
C ALA A 26 5.26 16.61 12.65
N PRO A 27 5.63 17.75 12.02
CA PRO A 27 5.43 17.89 10.58
C PRO A 27 6.04 16.66 9.93
N LEU A 28 5.34 16.06 8.95
CA LEU A 28 5.89 15.06 8.07
C LEU A 28 7.11 15.71 7.38
N VAL A 29 8.24 15.72 8.09
CA VAL A 29 9.52 15.98 7.49
C VAL A 29 9.64 14.83 6.52
N ALA A 30 9.63 15.14 5.23
CA ALA A 30 10.02 14.20 4.20
C ALA A 30 11.45 13.77 4.58
N VAL A 31 11.55 12.70 5.38
CA VAL A 31 12.81 12.02 5.55
C VAL A 31 13.11 11.54 4.15
N GLU A 32 14.18 12.06 3.55
CA GLU A 32 14.67 11.55 2.28
C GLU A 32 15.01 10.07 2.55
N PRO A 33 14.15 9.11 2.14
CA PRO A 33 14.43 7.72 2.39
C PRO A 33 15.65 7.33 1.56
N THR A 34 16.39 6.35 2.00
CA THR A 34 17.42 5.74 1.17
C THR A 34 16.83 5.37 -0.19
N ILE A 35 17.52 5.66 -1.27
CA ILE A 35 17.04 5.52 -2.67
C ILE A 35 16.27 4.22 -2.93
N ALA A 36 16.68 3.12 -2.32
CA ALA A 36 16.03 1.81 -2.47
C ALA A 36 14.58 1.76 -1.96
N VAL A 37 14.26 2.42 -0.83
CA VAL A 37 12.89 2.44 -0.28
C VAL A 37 12.01 3.39 -1.08
N VAL A 38 12.56 4.51 -1.59
CA VAL A 38 11.81 5.44 -2.45
C VAL A 38 11.40 4.80 -3.76
N ASP A 39 12.33 4.15 -4.43
CA ASP A 39 12.07 3.53 -5.74
C ASP A 39 11.10 2.36 -5.62
N GLY A 40 11.27 1.51 -4.61
CA GLY A 40 10.34 0.42 -4.31
C GLY A 40 8.94 0.93 -3.95
N ASN A 41 8.86 1.98 -3.14
CA ASN A 41 7.61 2.62 -2.75
C ASN A 41 6.85 3.21 -3.95
N HIS A 42 7.56 3.94 -4.84
CA HIS A 42 6.94 4.50 -6.03
C HIS A 42 6.43 3.42 -6.98
N ALA A 43 7.22 2.40 -7.24
CA ALA A 43 6.83 1.27 -8.11
C ALA A 43 5.60 0.53 -7.55
N ALA A 44 5.57 0.28 -6.22
CA ALA A 44 4.44 -0.35 -5.55
C ALA A 44 3.13 0.40 -5.76
N ILE A 45 3.15 1.73 -5.64
CA ILE A 45 1.96 2.57 -5.76
C ILE A 45 1.45 2.61 -7.20
N VAL A 46 2.33 2.80 -8.17
CA VAL A 46 1.96 2.88 -9.59
C VAL A 46 1.37 1.55 -10.06
N GLY A 47 1.99 0.43 -9.68
CA GLY A 47 1.53 -0.90 -10.05
C GLY A 47 0.15 -1.24 -9.47
N ALA A 48 -0.05 -0.98 -8.18
CA ALA A 48 -1.33 -1.23 -7.51
C ALA A 48 -2.48 -0.42 -8.11
N ASN A 49 -2.29 0.86 -8.42
CA ASN A 49 -3.32 1.68 -9.05
C ASN A 49 -3.66 1.20 -10.47
N GLY A 50 -2.67 0.78 -11.26
CA GLY A 50 -2.90 0.22 -12.58
C GLY A 50 -3.72 -1.06 -12.52
N LEU A 51 -3.38 -1.95 -11.59
CA LEU A 51 -4.08 -3.21 -11.38
C LEU A 51 -5.52 -3.00 -10.88
N LEU A 52 -5.73 -2.05 -9.94
CA LEU A 52 -7.06 -1.67 -9.47
C LEU A 52 -7.96 -1.18 -10.61
N ASN A 53 -7.42 -0.34 -11.51
CA ASN A 53 -8.16 0.12 -12.68
C ASN A 53 -8.53 -1.05 -13.61
N ALA A 54 -7.63 -1.99 -13.85
CA ALA A 54 -7.91 -3.19 -14.65
C ALA A 54 -8.99 -4.06 -13.98
N PHE A 55 -8.92 -4.24 -12.66
CA PHE A 55 -9.94 -4.97 -11.90
C PHE A 55 -11.33 -4.32 -12.05
N ILE A 56 -11.44 -3.01 -11.87
CA ILE A 56 -12.71 -2.27 -12.01
C ILE A 56 -13.25 -2.32 -13.46
N GLN A 57 -12.37 -2.35 -14.46
CA GLN A 57 -12.80 -2.52 -15.86
C GLN A 57 -13.39 -3.90 -16.12
N ASN A 58 -12.81 -4.96 -15.56
CA ASN A 58 -13.32 -6.33 -15.68
C ASN A 58 -14.59 -6.55 -14.85
N HIS A 59 -14.69 -5.88 -13.69
CA HIS A 59 -15.76 -6.00 -12.70
C HIS A 59 -16.34 -4.63 -12.34
N PRO A 60 -17.13 -3.96 -13.19
CA PRO A 60 -17.51 -2.55 -13.03
C PRO A 60 -18.29 -2.20 -11.77
N ASN A 61 -18.93 -3.17 -11.11
CA ASN A 61 -19.72 -2.97 -9.89
C ASN A 61 -19.12 -3.72 -8.69
N ALA A 62 -17.86 -4.11 -8.78
CA ALA A 62 -17.21 -4.88 -7.73
C ALA A 62 -17.01 -4.05 -6.46
N GLY A 63 -17.20 -4.70 -5.31
CA GLY A 63 -16.69 -4.24 -4.04
C GLY A 63 -15.24 -4.69 -3.88
N ILE A 64 -14.33 -3.78 -3.54
CA ILE A 64 -12.92 -4.08 -3.29
C ILE A 64 -12.75 -4.53 -1.84
N THR A 65 -12.05 -5.63 -1.62
CA THR A 65 -11.79 -6.18 -0.28
C THR A 65 -10.33 -6.09 0.15
N GLU A 66 -9.40 -6.06 -0.81
CA GLU A 66 -7.97 -5.92 -0.57
C GLU A 66 -7.26 -5.28 -1.75
N ILE A 67 -6.23 -4.49 -1.48
CA ILE A 67 -5.22 -4.06 -2.42
C ILE A 67 -3.88 -4.30 -1.74
N ALA A 68 -2.95 -4.99 -2.42
CA ALA A 68 -1.67 -5.36 -1.85
C ALA A 68 -0.50 -5.15 -2.81
N PHE A 69 0.66 -5.03 -2.22
CA PHE A 69 1.98 -5.07 -2.82
C PHE A 69 2.84 -6.01 -2.00
N ASP A 70 3.61 -6.83 -2.68
CA ASP A 70 4.53 -7.78 -2.10
C ASP A 70 5.85 -7.76 -2.90
N ALA A 71 6.97 -7.58 -2.22
CA ALA A 71 8.32 -7.66 -2.75
C ALA A 71 9.18 -8.69 -2.02
N ASP A 72 8.57 -9.49 -1.12
CA ASP A 72 9.27 -10.55 -0.43
C ASP A 72 9.74 -11.63 -1.40
N GLY A 73 10.90 -12.22 -1.12
CA GLY A 73 11.52 -13.19 -2.02
C GLY A 73 12.06 -12.61 -3.34
N GLY A 74 12.13 -11.29 -3.50
CA GLY A 74 12.73 -10.60 -4.65
C GLY A 74 11.84 -10.54 -5.89
N GLN A 75 10.59 -10.95 -5.80
CA GLN A 75 9.61 -10.80 -6.88
C GLN A 75 8.54 -9.76 -6.51
N ILE A 76 8.50 -8.66 -7.27
CA ILE A 76 7.46 -7.64 -7.09
C ILE A 76 6.13 -8.16 -7.64
N ARG A 77 5.13 -8.19 -6.77
CA ARG A 77 3.76 -8.59 -7.05
C ARG A 77 2.77 -7.54 -6.53
N TYR A 78 1.68 -7.37 -7.25
CA TYR A 78 0.53 -6.57 -6.82
C TYR A 78 -0.72 -7.40 -6.92
N ASP A 79 -1.60 -7.28 -5.94
CA ASP A 79 -2.86 -8.01 -5.90
C ASP A 79 -4.02 -7.04 -5.64
N VAL A 80 -5.16 -7.32 -6.29
CA VAL A 80 -6.44 -6.70 -5.99
C VAL A 80 -7.47 -7.79 -5.81
N GLU A 81 -8.07 -7.86 -4.64
CA GLU A 81 -9.21 -8.73 -4.36
C GLU A 81 -10.52 -7.94 -4.33
N GLY A 82 -11.56 -8.56 -4.84
CA GLY A 82 -12.90 -8.00 -4.80
C GLY A 82 -13.96 -9.02 -5.15
N PHE A 83 -15.19 -8.57 -5.22
CA PHE A 83 -16.33 -9.43 -5.55
C PHE A 83 -17.39 -8.64 -6.32
N ASP A 84 -18.13 -9.35 -7.15
CA ASP A 84 -19.39 -8.93 -7.74
C ASP A 84 -20.50 -9.96 -7.44
N GLU A 85 -21.63 -9.89 -8.15
CA GLU A 85 -22.74 -10.84 -7.95
C GLU A 85 -22.40 -12.26 -8.42
N SER A 86 -21.38 -12.41 -9.28
CA SER A 86 -20.97 -13.70 -9.85
C SER A 86 -19.91 -14.44 -9.00
N GLY A 87 -19.18 -13.73 -8.11
CA GLY A 87 -18.22 -14.36 -7.25
C GLY A 87 -17.20 -13.43 -6.59
N LYS A 88 -16.22 -14.05 -5.92
CA LYS A 88 -15.01 -13.41 -5.43
C LYS A 88 -13.87 -13.65 -6.43
N TYR A 89 -13.09 -12.61 -6.70
CA TYR A 89 -12.00 -12.61 -7.66
C TYR A 89 -10.73 -12.01 -7.05
N GLU A 90 -9.60 -12.51 -7.51
CA GLU A 90 -8.27 -11.97 -7.29
C GLU A 90 -7.63 -11.65 -8.63
N LEU A 91 -7.10 -10.45 -8.80
CA LEU A 91 -6.30 -10.06 -9.94
C LEU A 91 -4.88 -9.82 -9.47
N THR A 92 -3.92 -10.59 -10.00
CA THR A 92 -2.51 -10.51 -9.66
C THR A 92 -1.69 -9.98 -10.83
N TYR A 93 -0.81 -9.03 -10.59
CA TYR A 93 0.19 -8.54 -11.54
C TYR A 93 1.59 -8.87 -11.07
N ILE A 94 2.38 -9.54 -11.90
CA ILE A 94 3.78 -9.86 -11.66
C ILE A 94 4.67 -8.91 -12.47
N TYR A 95 5.39 -8.04 -11.77
CA TYR A 95 6.20 -6.99 -12.40
C TYR A 95 7.29 -7.56 -13.32
N ALA A 96 8.02 -8.58 -12.90
CA ALA A 96 9.15 -9.16 -13.66
C ALA A 96 8.75 -9.73 -15.03
N THR A 97 7.52 -10.24 -15.16
CA THR A 97 7.01 -10.84 -16.40
C THR A 97 6.01 -9.95 -17.12
N ASN A 98 5.59 -8.85 -16.52
CA ASN A 98 4.52 -7.97 -17.00
C ASN A 98 3.22 -8.74 -17.31
N GLN A 99 2.91 -9.76 -16.49
CA GLN A 99 1.75 -10.63 -16.66
C GLN A 99 0.66 -10.31 -15.64
N ILE A 100 -0.59 -10.35 -16.09
CA ILE A 100 -1.76 -10.24 -15.22
C ILE A 100 -2.48 -11.58 -15.24
N PHE A 101 -2.85 -12.05 -14.05
CA PHE A 101 -3.62 -13.27 -13.85
C PHE A 101 -4.89 -12.92 -13.10
N GLU A 102 -6.02 -13.48 -13.54
CA GLU A 102 -7.27 -13.41 -12.82
C GLU A 102 -7.65 -14.80 -12.33
N LYS A 103 -8.05 -14.89 -11.06
CA LYS A 103 -8.50 -16.11 -10.43
C LYS A 103 -9.85 -15.87 -9.76
N ARG A 104 -10.81 -16.77 -10.03
CA ARG A 104 -12.04 -16.81 -9.26
C ARG A 104 -11.79 -17.56 -7.96
N GLU A 105 -11.91 -16.86 -6.83
CA GLU A 105 -11.62 -17.40 -5.50
C GLU A 105 -12.82 -18.13 -4.86
N GLY A 106 -14.02 -17.88 -5.34
CA GLY A 106 -15.23 -18.52 -4.82
C GLY A 106 -16.52 -17.80 -5.17
N ASP A 107 -17.58 -18.21 -4.48
CA ASP A 107 -18.90 -17.64 -4.68
C ASP A 107 -19.10 -16.34 -3.88
N PHE A 108 -20.05 -15.53 -4.34
CA PHE A 108 -20.45 -14.34 -3.63
C PHE A 108 -21.14 -14.67 -2.30
N HIS A 109 -20.68 -14.04 -1.22
CA HIS A 109 -21.31 -14.06 0.08
C HIS A 109 -21.62 -12.66 0.57
N LYS A 110 -22.82 -12.44 1.14
CA LYS A 110 -23.25 -11.12 1.67
C LYS A 110 -22.29 -10.52 2.71
N SER A 111 -21.52 -11.35 3.40
CA SER A 111 -20.50 -10.90 4.35
C SER A 111 -19.37 -10.13 3.70
N LEU A 112 -19.08 -10.35 2.40
CA LEU A 112 -18.06 -9.62 1.65
C LEU A 112 -18.40 -8.12 1.57
N LYS A 113 -19.70 -7.76 1.45
CA LYS A 113 -20.13 -6.35 1.43
C LYS A 113 -19.73 -5.58 2.70
N LYS A 114 -19.62 -6.26 3.85
CA LYS A 114 -19.19 -5.63 5.11
C LYS A 114 -17.67 -5.45 5.21
N LYS A 115 -16.94 -6.13 4.35
CA LYS A 115 -15.48 -6.10 4.30
C LYS A 115 -14.95 -5.26 3.14
N SER A 116 -15.81 -4.82 2.24
CA SER A 116 -15.40 -3.99 1.13
C SER A 116 -15.30 -2.52 1.52
N PHE A 117 -14.48 -1.82 0.77
CA PHE A 117 -14.28 -0.38 0.89
C PHE A 117 -14.25 0.28 -0.49
N ASP A 118 -14.46 1.58 -0.53
CA ASP A 118 -14.23 2.40 -1.71
C ASP A 118 -12.76 2.88 -1.71
N PRO A 119 -11.96 2.50 -2.71
CA PRO A 119 -10.56 2.94 -2.78
C PRO A 119 -10.37 4.47 -2.85
N ARG A 120 -11.43 5.22 -3.16
CA ARG A 120 -11.40 6.69 -3.20
C ARG A 120 -11.57 7.34 -1.82
N GLU A 121 -12.07 6.58 -0.84
CA GLU A 121 -12.33 7.06 0.51
C GLU A 121 -11.18 6.78 1.49
N ILE A 122 -10.19 5.98 1.09
CA ILE A 122 -9.02 5.68 1.90
C ILE A 122 -7.85 6.62 1.59
N LEU A 123 -6.93 6.73 2.54
CA LEU A 123 -5.70 7.49 2.34
C LEU A 123 -4.87 6.88 1.20
N PRO A 124 -4.17 7.72 0.40
CA PRO A 124 -3.31 7.23 -0.66
C PRO A 124 -2.18 6.34 -0.11
N PRO A 125 -1.91 5.17 -0.71
CA PRO A 125 -0.86 4.25 -0.26
C PRO A 125 0.50 4.92 -0.05
N ALA A 126 0.89 5.85 -0.95
CA ALA A 126 2.14 6.59 -0.83
C ALA A 126 2.28 7.34 0.50
N ALA A 127 1.23 8.05 0.90
CA ALA A 127 1.24 8.81 2.14
C ALA A 127 1.34 7.88 3.35
N VAL A 128 0.62 6.75 3.29
CA VAL A 128 0.59 5.77 4.39
C VAL A 128 1.93 5.06 4.53
N VAL A 129 2.53 4.60 3.43
CA VAL A 129 3.84 3.93 3.47
C VAL A 129 4.93 4.87 3.97
N ASN A 130 4.93 6.15 3.53
CA ASN A 130 5.88 7.15 4.04
C ASN A 130 5.68 7.44 5.54
N PHE A 131 4.43 7.52 6.00
CA PHE A 131 4.14 7.66 7.43
C PHE A 131 4.59 6.43 8.22
N ALA A 132 4.31 5.22 7.71
CA ALA A 132 4.76 3.96 8.32
C ALA A 132 6.29 3.89 8.42
N TYR A 133 7.00 4.28 7.36
CA TYR A 133 8.46 4.33 7.35
C TYR A 133 9.02 5.22 8.47
N ALA A 134 8.42 6.37 8.71
CA ALA A 134 8.83 7.25 9.80
C ALA A 134 8.67 6.60 11.19
N GLN A 135 7.80 5.59 11.35
CA GLN A 135 7.62 4.88 12.61
C GLN A 135 8.67 3.79 12.86
N THR A 136 9.47 3.42 11.87
CA THR A 136 10.48 2.36 11.99
C THR A 136 11.72 2.78 12.77
N GLN A 137 11.81 4.03 13.21
CA GLN A 137 12.94 4.60 13.95
C GLN A 137 14.28 4.50 13.20
N GLY A 138 14.23 4.54 11.86
CA GLY A 138 15.42 4.42 11.00
C GLY A 138 15.97 3.00 10.88
N LYS A 139 15.26 1.98 11.34
CA LYS A 139 15.70 0.58 11.23
C LYS A 139 15.32 -0.07 9.90
N ALA A 140 14.33 0.46 9.17
CA ALA A 140 13.91 -0.09 7.89
C ALA A 140 15.01 0.02 6.83
N THR A 141 15.26 -1.09 6.13
CA THR A 141 16.22 -1.21 5.01
C THR A 141 15.52 -1.45 3.67
N SER A 142 14.31 -2.00 3.69
CA SER A 142 13.49 -2.29 2.50
C SER A 142 12.02 -2.17 2.85
N LEU A 143 11.18 -1.93 1.83
CA LEU A 143 9.74 -2.17 1.90
C LEU A 143 9.50 -3.60 1.40
N ASN A 144 8.98 -4.47 2.27
CA ASN A 144 8.69 -5.87 1.92
C ASN A 144 7.27 -5.99 1.36
N GLU A 145 6.28 -5.48 2.11
CA GLU A 145 4.88 -5.54 1.69
C GLU A 145 4.08 -4.35 2.21
N TRP A 146 2.96 -4.08 1.58
CA TRP A 146 1.86 -3.37 2.18
C TRP A 146 0.53 -3.93 1.66
N SER A 147 -0.48 -3.91 2.51
CA SER A 147 -1.86 -4.20 2.11
C SER A 147 -2.84 -3.27 2.78
N VAL A 148 -4.00 -3.08 2.16
CA VAL A 148 -5.15 -2.42 2.75
C VAL A 148 -6.36 -3.33 2.66
N GLN A 149 -6.94 -3.65 3.81
CA GLN A 149 -8.06 -4.59 3.92
C GLN A 149 -8.89 -4.32 5.17
N TYR A 150 -10.06 -4.95 5.24
CA TYR A 150 -10.87 -4.94 6.45
C TYR A 150 -10.27 -5.83 7.54
N ASP A 151 -10.05 -5.26 8.72
CA ASP A 151 -9.59 -5.98 9.91
C ASP A 151 -10.31 -5.49 11.17
N LYS A 152 -11.03 -6.39 11.86
CA LYS A 152 -11.71 -6.16 13.14
C LYS A 152 -12.57 -4.89 13.20
N GLY A 153 -13.34 -4.63 12.15
CA GLY A 153 -14.29 -3.50 12.11
C GLY A 153 -13.75 -2.22 11.48
N LYS A 154 -12.53 -2.23 10.98
CA LYS A 154 -11.87 -1.09 10.34
C LYS A 154 -11.24 -1.48 9.02
N ILE A 155 -11.02 -0.50 8.14
CA ILE A 155 -10.13 -0.65 7.00
C ILE A 155 -8.73 -0.26 7.47
N VAL A 156 -7.77 -1.16 7.33
CA VAL A 156 -6.43 -1.04 7.92
C VAL A 156 -5.38 -1.25 6.85
N TYR A 157 -4.42 -0.33 6.78
CA TYR A 157 -3.15 -0.58 6.14
C TYR A 157 -2.26 -1.40 7.08
N LYS A 158 -1.65 -2.44 6.53
CA LYS A 158 -0.49 -3.13 7.11
C LYS A 158 0.70 -2.82 6.22
N VAL A 159 1.81 -2.42 6.80
CA VAL A 159 3.05 -2.14 6.07
C VAL A 159 4.18 -2.84 6.80
N SER A 160 4.91 -3.71 6.10
CA SER A 160 6.06 -4.43 6.62
C SER A 160 7.34 -3.95 5.94
N PHE A 161 8.35 -3.72 6.77
CA PHE A 161 9.68 -3.32 6.34
C PHE A 161 10.70 -4.34 6.83
N GLY A 162 11.60 -4.73 5.94
CA GLY A 162 12.80 -5.47 6.33
C GLY A 162 13.76 -4.60 7.13
N THR A 163 14.48 -5.22 8.05
CA THR A 163 15.53 -4.62 8.87
C THR A 163 16.82 -5.43 8.77
N GLU A 164 17.87 -5.02 9.48
CA GLU A 164 19.08 -5.84 9.53
C GLU A 164 18.83 -7.20 10.19
N GLY A 165 19.43 -8.26 9.66
CA GLY A 165 19.40 -9.62 10.19
C GLY A 165 18.11 -10.37 9.98
N ASP A 166 17.48 -10.21 8.79
CA ASP A 166 16.25 -10.90 8.39
C ASP A 166 15.06 -10.71 9.36
N LYS A 167 15.02 -9.55 10.02
CA LYS A 167 13.94 -9.14 10.91
C LYS A 167 13.04 -8.12 10.23
N GLU A 168 11.86 -7.88 10.80
CA GLU A 168 10.86 -6.99 10.24
C GLU A 168 10.32 -5.98 11.25
N VAL A 169 9.75 -4.92 10.70
CA VAL A 169 8.92 -3.95 11.43
C VAL A 169 7.57 -3.87 10.76
N ASP A 170 6.53 -4.26 11.49
CA ASP A 170 5.15 -4.15 11.06
C ASP A 170 4.50 -2.89 11.61
N VAL A 171 3.91 -2.10 10.72
CA VAL A 171 3.17 -0.89 11.07
C VAL A 171 1.72 -1.03 10.61
N ARG A 172 0.76 -0.76 11.51
CA ARG A 172 -0.68 -0.80 11.21
C ARG A 172 -1.28 0.59 11.37
N ILE A 173 -2.06 1.01 10.39
CA ILE A 173 -2.62 2.35 10.27
C ILE A 173 -4.08 2.26 9.86
N ASP A 174 -4.95 3.02 10.50
CA ASP A 174 -6.35 3.19 10.08
C ASP A 174 -6.39 3.87 8.71
N ALA A 175 -6.94 3.19 7.71
CA ALA A 175 -6.89 3.64 6.33
C ALA A 175 -7.74 4.88 6.05
N MET A 176 -8.73 5.16 6.90
CA MET A 176 -9.66 6.27 6.71
C MET A 176 -9.11 7.60 7.24
N ASN A 177 -8.29 7.55 8.29
CA ASN A 177 -7.89 8.77 9.03
C ASN A 177 -6.39 8.84 9.36
N GLY A 178 -5.59 7.82 9.03
CA GLY A 178 -4.15 7.81 9.27
C GLY A 178 -3.74 7.56 10.73
N THR A 179 -4.67 7.18 11.60
CA THR A 179 -4.32 6.89 12.99
C THR A 179 -3.40 5.68 13.07
N LEU A 180 -2.25 5.84 13.73
CA LEU A 180 -1.35 4.74 14.04
C LEU A 180 -2.03 3.76 15.02
N LEU A 181 -2.18 2.51 14.61
CA LEU A 181 -2.81 1.46 15.42
C LEU A 181 -1.78 0.65 16.19
N SER A 182 -0.67 0.30 15.55
CA SER A 182 0.45 -0.41 16.20
C SER A 182 1.73 -0.30 15.39
N VAL A 183 2.86 -0.44 16.09
CA VAL A 183 4.18 -0.74 15.53
C VAL A 183 4.70 -1.96 16.27
N LYS A 184 5.14 -2.97 15.53
CA LYS A 184 5.72 -4.19 16.07
C LYS A 184 7.09 -4.39 15.45
N PHE A 185 8.10 -4.56 16.29
CA PHE A 185 9.43 -4.95 15.88
C PHE A 185 9.61 -6.44 16.19
N ASP A 186 10.13 -7.18 15.24
CA ASP A 186 10.57 -8.54 15.53
C ASP A 186 11.88 -8.50 16.32
N ASP A 187 11.94 -9.30 17.38
CA ASP A 187 13.10 -9.38 18.30
C ASP A 187 14.19 -10.32 17.80
#